data_ffd62c3cbf27e90d18544bedc5832822
#
_entry.id   ffd62c3cbf27e90d18544bedc5832822
#
_cell.length_a   1.000
_cell.length_b   1.000
_cell.length_c   1.000
_cell.angle_alpha   90.00
_cell.angle_beta   90.00
_cell.angle_gamma   90.00
#
_symmetry.space_group_name_H-M   'P 1'
#
loop_
_entity.id
_entity.type
_entity.pdbx_description
1 polymer ?
#
loop_
_entity_poly.entity_id
_entity_poly.type
_entity_poly.pdbx_seq_one_letter_code
_entity_poly.pdbx_strand_id
1 'polypeptide(L)'
;MREVRLDIGPAIPGSVLPVVAAAAATGASAAMGLPQGWVGAAGALALLGGIVRQSGGAWLAAAVPTVSLLLAPPNPWRTAAVIGAVHALHVLGSLMLVVPLRSRIALAALRPAARCFLLVQLVGQAVGAGAWLVAGHSGLPAAVIAGALAVLAFTILMVGRLRGQRQRAFPAPASAPMRGRTGPDVGGPS
;
A
#
# COMPACT_ATOMS: atom_id res chain seq x y z
N MET A 1 18.54 15.29 -33.47
CA MET A 1 18.11 15.13 -32.06
C MET A 1 18.92 13.98 -31.46
N ARG A 2 19.76 14.22 -30.45
CA ARG A 2 20.47 13.15 -29.73
C ARG A 2 19.46 12.48 -28.78
N GLU A 3 19.14 11.21 -29.05
CA GLU A 3 18.41 10.40 -28.03
C GLU A 3 19.27 10.29 -26.78
N VAL A 4 18.87 10.93 -25.72
CA VAL A 4 19.46 10.75 -24.41
C VAL A 4 19.01 9.38 -23.90
N ARG A 5 19.81 8.34 -24.13
CA ARG A 5 19.63 7.03 -23.46
C ARG A 5 19.91 7.22 -21.97
N LEU A 6 18.84 7.34 -21.20
CA LEU A 6 18.93 7.27 -19.74
C LEU A 6 19.31 5.83 -19.36
N ASP A 7 20.49 5.66 -18.82
CA ASP A 7 20.89 4.38 -18.22
C ASP A 7 20.15 4.23 -16.88
N ILE A 8 19.05 3.47 -16.91
CA ILE A 8 18.17 3.26 -15.74
C ILE A 8 18.70 2.17 -14.80
N GLY A 9 19.90 1.62 -15.06
CA GLY A 9 20.45 0.54 -14.24
C GLY A 9 19.61 -0.75 -14.29
N PRO A 10 19.76 -1.67 -13.30
CA PRO A 10 19.03 -2.94 -13.30
C PRO A 10 17.51 -2.68 -13.14
N ALA A 11 16.74 -3.22 -14.09
CA ALA A 11 15.30 -3.02 -14.17
C ALA A 11 14.57 -4.36 -14.33
N ILE A 12 13.40 -4.49 -13.71
CA ILE A 12 12.50 -5.64 -13.82
C ILE A 12 11.28 -5.28 -14.66
N PRO A 13 10.68 -6.24 -15.40
CA PRO A 13 9.44 -6.00 -16.12
C PRO A 13 8.26 -5.79 -15.13
N GLY A 14 7.34 -4.89 -15.47
CA GLY A 14 6.16 -4.60 -14.66
C GLY A 14 5.24 -5.81 -14.45
N SER A 15 5.29 -6.79 -15.37
CA SER A 15 4.56 -8.07 -15.26
C SER A 15 4.99 -8.93 -14.06
N VAL A 16 6.14 -8.67 -13.45
CA VAL A 16 6.56 -9.35 -12.21
C VAL A 16 5.64 -9.02 -11.03
N LEU A 17 5.07 -7.81 -10.98
CA LEU A 17 4.20 -7.40 -9.86
C LEU A 17 3.00 -8.31 -9.65
N PRO A 18 2.14 -8.60 -10.66
CA PRO A 18 1.02 -9.51 -10.49
C PRO A 18 1.44 -10.95 -10.19
N VAL A 19 2.59 -11.41 -10.70
CA VAL A 19 3.11 -12.75 -10.38
C VAL A 19 3.50 -12.85 -8.91
N VAL A 20 4.20 -11.84 -8.37
CA VAL A 20 4.56 -11.78 -6.95
C VAL A 20 3.32 -11.65 -6.08
N ALA A 21 2.32 -10.86 -6.50
CA ALA A 21 1.04 -10.75 -5.80
C ALA A 21 0.29 -12.10 -5.77
N ALA A 22 0.26 -12.82 -6.89
CA ALA A 22 -0.35 -14.16 -6.95
C ALA A 22 0.39 -15.14 -6.04
N ALA A 23 1.72 -15.14 -6.05
CA ALA A 23 2.53 -15.98 -5.17
C ALA A 23 2.28 -15.66 -3.68
N ALA A 24 2.14 -14.39 -3.32
CA ALA A 24 1.81 -13.99 -1.95
C ALA A 24 0.39 -14.45 -1.55
N ALA A 25 -0.60 -14.28 -2.43
CA ALA A 25 -1.99 -14.69 -2.18
C ALA A 25 -2.13 -16.21 -2.05
N THR A 26 -1.52 -16.98 -2.97
CA THR A 26 -1.53 -18.46 -2.94
C THR A 26 -0.78 -18.99 -1.73
N GLY A 27 0.42 -18.43 -1.43
CA GLY A 27 1.23 -18.82 -0.29
C GLY A 27 0.48 -18.61 1.04
N ALA A 28 -0.15 -17.46 1.23
CA ALA A 28 -0.95 -17.18 2.43
C ALA A 28 -2.15 -18.12 2.54
N SER A 29 -2.87 -18.34 1.44
CA SER A 29 -4.04 -19.23 1.41
C SER A 29 -3.64 -20.69 1.69
N ALA A 30 -2.50 -21.15 1.17
CA ALA A 30 -1.94 -22.46 1.46
C ALA A 30 -1.49 -22.60 2.93
N ALA A 31 -0.86 -21.57 3.50
CA ALA A 31 -0.47 -21.54 4.91
C ALA A 31 -1.69 -21.61 5.86
N MET A 32 -2.85 -21.15 5.41
CA MET A 32 -4.13 -21.32 6.11
C MET A 32 -4.69 -22.75 6.00
N GLY A 33 -4.13 -23.61 5.17
CA GLY A 33 -4.63 -24.96 4.92
C GLY A 33 -5.92 -24.98 4.07
N LEU A 34 -6.14 -23.97 3.24
CA LEU A 34 -7.33 -23.90 2.38
C LEU A 34 -7.30 -24.97 1.29
N PRO A 35 -8.49 -25.48 0.87
CA PRO A 35 -8.61 -26.34 -0.31
C PRO A 35 -7.98 -25.67 -1.55
N GLN A 36 -7.41 -26.48 -2.43
CA GLN A 36 -6.67 -26.00 -3.60
C GLN A 36 -7.50 -25.06 -4.50
N GLY A 37 -8.81 -25.25 -4.59
CA GLY A 37 -9.69 -24.36 -5.33
C GLY A 37 -9.66 -22.92 -4.81
N TRP A 38 -9.66 -22.72 -3.49
CA TRP A 38 -9.55 -21.39 -2.87
C TRP A 38 -8.16 -20.80 -3.01
N VAL A 39 -7.11 -21.63 -2.90
CA VAL A 39 -5.73 -21.19 -3.16
C VAL A 39 -5.57 -20.71 -4.60
N GLY A 40 -6.11 -21.48 -5.57
CA GLY A 40 -6.13 -21.10 -6.98
C GLY A 40 -6.95 -19.83 -7.24
N ALA A 41 -8.12 -19.71 -6.62
CA ALA A 41 -8.97 -18.52 -6.75
C ALA A 41 -8.27 -17.25 -6.24
N ALA A 42 -7.57 -17.33 -5.08
CA ALA A 42 -6.80 -16.20 -4.55
C ALA A 42 -5.69 -15.76 -5.52
N GLY A 43 -4.95 -16.72 -6.08
CA GLY A 43 -3.91 -16.43 -7.09
C GLY A 43 -4.50 -15.82 -8.36
N ALA A 44 -5.60 -16.38 -8.87
CA ALA A 44 -6.28 -15.87 -10.06
C ALA A 44 -6.80 -14.44 -9.86
N LEU A 45 -7.40 -14.14 -8.71
CA LEU A 45 -7.84 -12.79 -8.35
C LEU A 45 -6.68 -11.79 -8.31
N ALA A 46 -5.53 -12.19 -7.75
CA ALA A 46 -4.34 -11.35 -7.72
C ALA A 46 -3.78 -11.07 -9.12
N LEU A 47 -3.72 -12.09 -10.00
CA LEU A 47 -3.33 -11.94 -11.40
C LEU A 47 -4.31 -11.04 -12.16
N LEU A 48 -5.61 -11.26 -11.97
CA LEU A 48 -6.66 -10.46 -12.60
C LEU A 48 -6.53 -8.98 -12.20
N GLY A 49 -6.18 -8.70 -10.94
CA GLY A 49 -5.88 -7.35 -10.45
C GLY A 49 -4.74 -6.66 -11.18
N GLY A 50 -3.76 -7.42 -11.68
CA GLY A 50 -2.69 -6.91 -12.53
C GLY A 50 -3.12 -6.65 -13.97
N ILE A 51 -3.99 -7.49 -14.53
CA ILE A 51 -4.49 -7.38 -15.90
C ILE A 51 -5.55 -6.29 -16.01
N VAL A 52 -6.55 -6.34 -15.11
CA VAL A 52 -7.65 -5.36 -15.03
C VAL A 52 -7.36 -4.40 -13.86
N ARG A 53 -6.57 -3.39 -14.15
CA ARG A 53 -5.99 -2.46 -13.16
C ARG A 53 -7.00 -1.80 -12.21
N GLN A 54 -8.25 -1.67 -12.61
CA GLN A 54 -9.32 -1.05 -11.80
C GLN A 54 -10.18 -2.07 -11.04
N SER A 55 -9.90 -3.38 -11.17
CA SER A 55 -10.75 -4.44 -10.60
C SER A 55 -10.61 -4.59 -9.07
N GLY A 56 -9.57 -4.02 -8.47
CA GLY A 56 -9.29 -4.27 -7.05
C GLY A 56 -8.92 -5.72 -6.74
N GLY A 57 -8.57 -6.54 -7.75
CA GLY A 57 -8.34 -7.98 -7.61
C GLY A 57 -7.30 -8.36 -6.58
N ALA A 58 -6.24 -7.56 -6.41
CA ALA A 58 -5.23 -7.80 -5.37
C ALA A 58 -5.82 -7.68 -3.95
N TRP A 59 -6.73 -6.74 -3.72
CA TRP A 59 -7.40 -6.59 -2.42
C TRP A 59 -8.45 -7.68 -2.19
N LEU A 60 -9.17 -8.09 -3.23
CA LEU A 60 -10.07 -9.24 -3.16
C LEU A 60 -9.29 -10.54 -2.88
N ALA A 61 -8.11 -10.72 -3.48
CA ALA A 61 -7.23 -11.83 -3.18
C ALA A 61 -6.77 -11.84 -1.71
N ALA A 62 -6.54 -10.67 -1.11
CA ALA A 62 -6.18 -10.54 0.30
C ALA A 62 -7.36 -10.91 1.23
N ALA A 63 -8.60 -10.73 0.80
CA ALA A 63 -9.78 -11.09 1.60
C ALA A 63 -9.86 -12.62 1.83
N VAL A 64 -9.43 -13.45 0.90
CA VAL A 64 -9.52 -14.92 1.01
C VAL A 64 -8.79 -15.45 2.24
N PRO A 65 -7.47 -15.25 2.43
CA PRO A 65 -6.77 -15.73 3.63
C PRO A 65 -7.22 -14.98 4.89
N THR A 66 -7.67 -13.72 4.78
CA THR A 66 -8.14 -12.94 5.93
C THR A 66 -9.43 -13.50 6.51
N VAL A 67 -10.43 -13.77 5.67
CA VAL A 67 -11.70 -14.39 6.10
C VAL A 67 -11.43 -15.78 6.69
N SER A 68 -10.55 -16.54 6.05
CA SER A 68 -10.17 -17.87 6.55
C SER A 68 -9.49 -17.80 7.92
N LEU A 69 -8.67 -16.79 8.17
CA LEU A 69 -8.05 -16.57 9.48
C LEU A 69 -9.09 -16.27 10.57
N LEU A 70 -10.12 -15.50 10.24
CA LEU A 70 -11.20 -15.16 11.19
C LEU A 70 -12.05 -16.39 11.58
N LEU A 71 -12.14 -17.37 10.68
CA LEU A 71 -12.92 -18.60 10.90
C LEU A 71 -12.08 -19.76 11.46
N ALA A 72 -10.75 -19.63 11.47
CA ALA A 72 -9.84 -20.67 11.93
C ALA A 72 -9.52 -20.52 13.44
N PRO A 73 -9.14 -21.64 14.10
CA PRO A 73 -8.60 -21.54 15.46
C PRO A 73 -7.39 -20.61 15.51
N PRO A 74 -7.26 -19.84 16.61
CA PRO A 74 -6.16 -18.90 16.79
C PRO A 74 -4.79 -19.59 16.65
N ASN A 75 -3.92 -19.03 15.80
CA ASN A 75 -2.58 -19.54 15.58
C ASN A 75 -1.63 -18.37 15.24
N PRO A 76 -0.55 -18.15 16.02
CA PRO A 76 0.36 -17.03 15.84
C PRO A 76 1.03 -17.01 14.47
N TRP A 77 1.46 -18.15 13.96
CA TRP A 77 2.14 -18.25 12.67
C TRP A 77 1.22 -17.96 11.49
N ARG A 78 -0.04 -18.45 11.55
CA ARG A 78 -1.05 -18.14 10.53
C ARG A 78 -1.38 -16.65 10.54
N THR A 79 -1.55 -16.05 11.72
CA THR A 79 -1.79 -14.63 11.88
C THR A 79 -0.64 -13.81 11.29
N ALA A 80 0.61 -14.14 11.63
CA ALA A 80 1.79 -13.48 11.10
C ALA A 80 1.89 -13.59 9.57
N ALA A 81 1.64 -14.76 9.01
CA ALA A 81 1.65 -14.99 7.56
C ALA A 81 0.58 -14.17 6.84
N VAL A 82 -0.64 -14.12 7.38
CA VAL A 82 -1.75 -13.34 6.78
C VAL A 82 -1.48 -11.84 6.87
N ILE A 83 -0.99 -11.32 8.01
CA ILE A 83 -0.59 -9.91 8.15
C ILE A 83 0.45 -9.55 7.08
N GLY A 84 1.48 -10.40 6.90
CA GLY A 84 2.51 -10.20 5.88
C GLY A 84 1.95 -10.16 4.46
N ALA A 85 1.11 -11.13 4.14
CA ALA A 85 0.52 -11.26 2.82
C ALA A 85 -0.46 -10.13 2.49
N VAL A 86 -1.34 -9.75 3.42
CA VAL A 86 -2.30 -8.65 3.23
C VAL A 86 -1.55 -7.34 2.97
N HIS A 87 -0.51 -7.06 3.76
CA HIS A 87 0.31 -5.87 3.56
C HIS A 87 1.07 -5.91 2.22
N ALA A 88 1.65 -7.05 1.85
CA ALA A 88 2.30 -7.23 0.56
C ALA A 88 1.31 -7.03 -0.60
N LEU A 89 0.12 -7.63 -0.54
CA LEU A 89 -0.92 -7.49 -1.55
C LEU A 89 -1.44 -6.04 -1.65
N HIS A 90 -1.52 -5.32 -0.53
CA HIS A 90 -1.88 -3.91 -0.54
C HIS A 90 -0.82 -3.06 -1.26
N VAL A 91 0.45 -3.24 -0.95
CA VAL A 91 1.55 -2.50 -1.59
C VAL A 91 1.66 -2.86 -3.07
N LEU A 92 1.64 -4.16 -3.41
CA LEU A 92 1.70 -4.63 -4.79
C LEU A 92 0.48 -4.17 -5.59
N GLY A 93 -0.73 -4.23 -5.00
CA GLY A 93 -1.96 -3.73 -5.62
C GLY A 93 -1.87 -2.24 -5.94
N SER A 94 -1.35 -1.44 -5.01
CA SER A 94 -1.14 -0.01 -5.22
C SER A 94 -0.11 0.26 -6.34
N LEU A 95 0.97 -0.52 -6.39
CA LEU A 95 1.96 -0.43 -7.47
C LEU A 95 1.37 -0.82 -8.83
N MET A 96 0.55 -1.87 -8.89
CA MET A 96 -0.10 -2.32 -10.12
C MET A 96 -1.07 -1.28 -10.70
N LEU A 97 -1.64 -0.38 -9.89
CA LEU A 97 -2.45 0.73 -10.39
C LEU A 97 -1.64 1.75 -11.19
N VAL A 98 -0.38 1.96 -10.83
CA VAL A 98 0.47 3.00 -11.40
C VAL A 98 1.38 2.46 -12.50
N VAL A 99 1.92 1.25 -12.30
CA VAL A 99 2.94 0.66 -13.18
C VAL A 99 2.31 -0.17 -14.30
N PRO A 100 2.54 0.17 -15.58
CA PRO A 100 2.08 -0.65 -16.71
C PRO A 100 2.80 -2.01 -16.75
N LEU A 101 2.09 -3.07 -17.15
CA LEU A 101 2.66 -4.43 -17.26
C LEU A 101 3.87 -4.51 -18.21
N ARG A 102 3.84 -3.71 -19.28
CA ARG A 102 4.89 -3.67 -20.32
C ARG A 102 6.02 -2.70 -20.00
N SER A 103 5.97 -1.98 -18.88
CA SER A 103 7.02 -1.06 -18.47
C SER A 103 8.20 -1.80 -17.83
N ARG A 104 9.36 -1.13 -17.81
CA ARG A 104 10.51 -1.53 -17.03
C ARG A 104 10.60 -0.66 -15.78
N ILE A 105 10.74 -1.29 -14.63
CA ILE A 105 10.84 -0.62 -13.33
C ILE A 105 12.28 -0.67 -12.87
N ALA A 106 12.93 0.47 -12.72
CA ALA A 106 14.25 0.53 -12.11
C ALA A 106 14.19 0.03 -10.66
N LEU A 107 15.04 -0.91 -10.27
CA LEU A 107 15.07 -1.44 -8.90
C LEU A 107 15.34 -0.34 -7.86
N ALA A 108 16.08 0.69 -8.25
CA ALA A 108 16.33 1.86 -7.40
C ALA A 108 15.03 2.59 -7.03
N ALA A 109 14.04 2.65 -7.94
CA ALA A 109 12.75 3.29 -7.69
C ALA A 109 11.87 2.50 -6.69
N LEU A 110 12.10 1.19 -6.54
CA LEU A 110 11.35 0.35 -5.59
C LEU A 110 11.93 0.41 -4.17
N ARG A 111 13.16 0.88 -3.99
CA ARG A 111 13.83 0.91 -2.67
C ARG A 111 13.03 1.67 -1.60
N PRO A 112 12.47 2.88 -1.86
CA PRO A 112 11.67 3.57 -0.86
C PRO A 112 10.43 2.80 -0.44
N ALA A 113 9.72 2.21 -1.42
CA ALA A 113 8.54 1.39 -1.16
C ALA A 113 8.89 0.12 -0.37
N ALA A 114 9.99 -0.56 -0.72
CA ALA A 114 10.48 -1.73 -0.01
C ALA A 114 10.90 -1.41 1.43
N ARG A 115 11.58 -0.29 1.66
CA ARG A 115 11.93 0.16 3.02
C ARG A 115 10.68 0.45 3.86
N CYS A 116 9.73 1.18 3.29
CA CYS A 116 8.47 1.47 3.96
C CYS A 116 7.71 0.18 4.29
N PHE A 117 7.63 -0.76 3.33
CA PHE A 117 7.04 -2.07 3.53
C PHE A 117 7.69 -2.81 4.69
N LEU A 118 9.03 -2.91 4.71
CA LEU A 118 9.76 -3.62 5.77
C LEU A 118 9.54 -2.99 7.14
N LEU A 119 9.58 -1.66 7.25
CA LEU A 119 9.33 -0.96 8.51
C LEU A 119 7.92 -1.22 9.04
N VAL A 120 6.90 -1.06 8.18
CA VAL A 120 5.49 -1.31 8.57
C VAL A 120 5.30 -2.78 8.91
N GLN A 121 5.92 -3.69 8.16
CA GLN A 121 5.86 -5.13 8.43
C GLN A 121 6.47 -5.47 9.79
N LEU A 122 7.63 -4.92 10.11
CA LEU A 122 8.32 -5.13 11.40
C LEU A 122 7.44 -4.67 12.56
N VAL A 123 6.87 -3.47 12.46
CA VAL A 123 5.95 -2.94 13.46
C VAL A 123 4.68 -3.81 13.57
N GLY A 124 4.08 -4.17 12.45
CA GLY A 124 2.89 -5.02 12.42
C GLY A 124 3.11 -6.40 13.05
N GLN A 125 4.26 -7.01 12.78
CA GLN A 125 4.62 -8.31 13.39
C GLN A 125 4.91 -8.18 14.89
N ALA A 126 5.60 -7.11 15.31
CA ALA A 126 5.85 -6.86 16.73
C ALA A 126 4.55 -6.63 17.51
N VAL A 127 3.62 -5.86 16.95
CA VAL A 127 2.28 -5.65 17.54
C VAL A 127 1.50 -6.97 17.59
N GLY A 128 1.52 -7.75 16.49
CA GLY A 128 0.88 -9.06 16.44
C GLY A 128 1.43 -10.02 17.50
N ALA A 129 2.75 -10.11 17.63
CA ALA A 129 3.41 -10.94 18.64
C ALA A 129 3.08 -10.46 20.06
N GLY A 130 3.11 -9.14 20.29
CA GLY A 130 2.72 -8.55 21.59
C GLY A 130 1.26 -8.84 21.95
N ALA A 131 0.36 -8.73 21.00
CA ALA A 131 -1.05 -9.07 21.18
C ALA A 131 -1.24 -10.55 21.55
N TRP A 132 -0.46 -11.46 20.96
CA TRP A 132 -0.47 -12.87 21.29
C TRP A 132 0.02 -13.15 22.71
N LEU A 133 1.10 -12.48 23.15
CA LEU A 133 1.61 -12.61 24.52
C LEU A 133 0.58 -12.15 25.55
N VAL A 134 -0.14 -11.07 25.27
CA VAL A 134 -1.18 -10.54 26.16
C VAL A 134 -2.44 -11.40 26.13
N ALA A 135 -2.87 -11.86 24.94
CA ALA A 135 -4.08 -12.68 24.79
C ALA A 135 -3.99 -14.02 25.53
N GLY A 136 -2.78 -14.61 25.64
CA GLY A 136 -2.54 -15.81 26.43
C GLY A 136 -2.84 -15.65 27.94
N HIS A 137 -2.92 -14.40 28.44
CA HIS A 137 -3.13 -14.09 29.85
C HIS A 137 -4.51 -13.46 30.16
N SER A 138 -5.17 -12.83 29.18
CA SER A 138 -6.35 -11.99 29.44
C SER A 138 -7.56 -12.22 28.53
N GLY A 139 -7.51 -13.19 27.63
CA GLY A 139 -8.63 -13.48 26.74
C GLY A 139 -8.78 -12.52 25.53
N LEU A 140 -9.56 -13.00 24.56
CA LEU A 140 -9.76 -12.41 23.22
C LEU A 140 -10.12 -10.90 23.13
N PRO A 141 -10.90 -10.27 24.05
CA PRO A 141 -11.35 -8.89 23.85
C PRO A 141 -10.21 -7.88 23.83
N ALA A 142 -9.19 -8.03 24.68
CA ALA A 142 -8.09 -7.07 24.79
C ALA A 142 -7.22 -7.04 23.53
N ALA A 143 -6.97 -8.19 22.91
CA ALA A 143 -6.17 -8.27 21.67
C ALA A 143 -6.89 -7.61 20.47
N VAL A 144 -8.22 -7.77 20.39
CA VAL A 144 -9.04 -7.14 19.32
C VAL A 144 -9.05 -5.62 19.50
N ILE A 145 -9.22 -5.13 20.72
CA ILE A 145 -9.20 -3.69 21.03
C ILE A 145 -7.82 -3.10 20.72
N ALA A 146 -6.74 -3.75 21.15
CA ALA A 146 -5.37 -3.30 20.86
C ALA A 146 -5.09 -3.26 19.35
N GLY A 147 -5.51 -4.27 18.58
CA GLY A 147 -5.39 -4.31 17.14
C GLY A 147 -6.18 -3.19 16.45
N ALA A 148 -7.41 -2.95 16.86
CA ALA A 148 -8.25 -1.87 16.33
C ALA A 148 -7.64 -0.49 16.61
N LEU A 149 -7.13 -0.26 17.83
CA LEU A 149 -6.46 0.99 18.19
C LEU A 149 -5.16 1.20 17.39
N ALA A 150 -4.38 0.15 17.15
CA ALA A 150 -3.16 0.23 16.34
C ALA A 150 -3.47 0.62 14.88
N VAL A 151 -4.51 0.01 14.28
CA VAL A 151 -4.97 0.35 12.92
C VAL A 151 -5.47 1.79 12.87
N LEU A 152 -6.24 2.23 13.85
CA LEU A 152 -6.75 3.60 13.94
C LEU A 152 -5.60 4.61 14.06
N ALA A 153 -4.65 4.38 14.95
CA ALA A 153 -3.47 5.23 15.14
C ALA A 153 -2.63 5.32 13.87
N PHE A 154 -2.40 4.18 13.19
CA PHE A 154 -1.68 4.14 11.92
C PHE A 154 -2.39 4.94 10.83
N THR A 155 -3.71 4.80 10.73
CA THR A 155 -4.53 5.53 9.76
C THR A 155 -4.46 7.04 9.99
N ILE A 156 -4.56 7.49 11.24
CA ILE A 156 -4.44 8.91 11.61
C ILE A 156 -3.06 9.45 11.25
N LEU A 157 -1.99 8.73 11.55
CA LEU A 157 -0.62 9.10 11.22
C LEU A 157 -0.41 9.21 9.70
N MET A 158 -0.94 8.26 8.92
CA MET A 158 -0.84 8.28 7.46
C MET A 158 -1.60 9.45 6.85
N VAL A 159 -2.83 9.67 7.28
CA VAL A 159 -3.64 10.82 6.81
C VAL A 159 -2.96 12.13 7.19
N GLY A 160 -2.41 12.26 8.39
CA GLY A 160 -1.67 13.43 8.84
C GLY A 160 -0.44 13.71 7.98
N ARG A 161 0.35 12.68 7.66
CA ARG A 161 1.52 12.81 6.77
C ARG A 161 1.14 13.20 5.34
N LEU A 162 0.09 12.59 4.78
CA LEU A 162 -0.39 12.92 3.43
C LEU A 162 -0.90 14.36 3.33
N ARG A 163 -1.62 14.84 4.35
CA ARG A 163 -2.06 16.24 4.41
C ARG A 163 -0.89 17.21 4.50
N GLY A 164 0.11 16.91 5.32
CA GLY A 164 1.31 17.73 5.44
C GLY A 164 2.13 17.81 4.15
N GLN A 165 2.20 16.73 3.38
CA GLN A 165 2.87 16.71 2.08
C GLN A 165 2.11 17.54 1.03
N ARG A 166 0.77 17.48 0.99
CA ARG A 166 -0.04 18.30 0.07
C ARG A 166 0.13 19.78 0.32
N GLN A 167 0.19 20.22 1.57
CA GLN A 167 0.41 21.63 1.92
C GLN A 167 1.77 22.15 1.49
N ARG A 168 2.81 21.30 1.52
CA ARG A 168 4.16 21.65 1.05
C ARG A 168 4.27 21.68 -0.49
N ALA A 169 3.52 20.81 -1.18
CA ALA A 169 3.53 20.72 -2.65
C ALA A 169 2.75 21.87 -3.32
N PHE A 170 1.79 22.45 -2.63
CA PHE A 170 0.99 23.59 -3.13
C PHE A 170 0.97 24.70 -2.07
N PRO A 171 2.07 25.47 -1.94
CA PRO A 171 2.05 26.66 -1.12
C PRO A 171 0.98 27.60 -1.69
N ALA A 172 0.16 28.18 -0.80
CA ALA A 172 -0.83 29.17 -1.20
C ALA A 172 -0.17 30.23 -2.09
N PRO A 173 -0.79 30.62 -3.21
CA PRO A 173 -0.24 31.66 -4.07
C PRO A 173 0.01 32.88 -3.19
N ALA A 174 1.28 33.32 -3.12
CA ALA A 174 1.63 34.55 -2.44
C ALA A 174 0.71 35.60 -3.00
N SER A 175 -0.15 36.21 -2.15
CA SER A 175 -1.02 37.30 -2.54
C SER A 175 -0.15 38.35 -3.22
N ALA A 176 -0.26 38.43 -4.54
CA ALA A 176 0.48 39.42 -5.30
C ALA A 176 0.12 40.79 -4.71
N PRO A 177 1.11 41.63 -4.34
CA PRO A 177 0.81 42.93 -3.84
C PRO A 177 -0.02 43.64 -4.91
N MET A 178 -1.24 44.09 -4.55
CA MET A 178 -2.07 44.94 -5.41
C MET A 178 -1.21 46.10 -5.81
N ARG A 179 -0.60 46.02 -7.00
CA ARG A 179 0.08 47.15 -7.63
C ARG A 179 -1.00 48.20 -7.85
N GLY A 180 -0.96 49.25 -7.03
CA GLY A 180 -1.87 50.37 -7.13
C GLY A 180 -1.93 50.84 -8.58
N ARG A 181 -3.09 50.67 -9.18
CA ARG A 181 -3.42 51.16 -10.51
C ARG A 181 -3.51 52.68 -10.37
N THR A 182 -2.37 53.37 -10.50
CA THR A 182 -2.36 54.81 -10.73
C THR A 182 -3.14 55.05 -12.02
N GLY A 183 -4.35 55.59 -11.89
CA GLY A 183 -5.17 55.95 -12.99
C GLY A 183 -4.46 56.97 -13.91
N PRO A 184 -4.74 56.95 -15.23
CA PRO A 184 -4.19 57.91 -16.14
C PRO A 184 -4.70 59.32 -15.77
N ASP A 185 -3.75 60.21 -15.55
CA ASP A 185 -3.99 61.64 -15.36
C ASP A 185 -4.60 62.18 -16.66
N VAL A 186 -5.90 62.50 -16.62
CA VAL A 186 -6.61 63.13 -17.74
C VAL A 186 -6.33 64.60 -17.67
N GLY A 187 -5.18 65.04 -18.24
CA GLY A 187 -4.87 66.38 -18.50
C GLY A 187 -5.77 66.92 -19.62
N GLY A 188 -6.76 67.72 -19.25
CA GLY A 188 -7.56 68.45 -20.21
C GLY A 188 -6.78 69.63 -20.80
N PRO A 189 -6.94 69.91 -22.14
CA PRO A 189 -6.39 71.13 -22.74
C PRO A 189 -7.25 72.32 -22.41
N SER A 190 -6.58 73.43 -22.03
CA SER A 190 -7.11 74.80 -22.02
C SER A 190 -6.98 75.46 -23.40
#